data_d3058dfaaca444e0c2acab6c31da5916
#
_entry.id   d3058dfaaca444e0c2acab6c31da5916
#
_cell.length_a   1.000
_cell.length_b   1.000
_cell.length_c   1.000
_cell.angle_alpha   90.00
_cell.angle_beta   90.00
_cell.angle_gamma   90.00
#
_symmetry.space_group_name_H-M   'P 1'
#
loop_
_entity.id
_entity.type
_entity.pdbx_description
1 polymer ?
#
loop_
_entity_poly.entity_id
_entity_poly.type
_entity_poly.pdbx_seq_one_letter_code
_entity_poly.pdbx_strand_id
1 'polypeptide(L)'
;MHVAMLIGALTKGGAERVLVNLAADLTEKGHEVTMVTQYKKENEYPLPDGVKRVISDITEEEITGSRIVNFGRRFGKLRMIWKTERPDVILSFIGKNNMMAILTSRFLHIPVAVSVRAEPALEYYNGWMRFMARHLFASADGVILQTRQCFSFFPEKVQKKAVILKNPINKAFFRQPYRGEREKTIVAVGRVDENKNHELLIRAFAGIAGEFPDYSLKIYGEGDQKERLQHLIHELLLEKQAFMMGETSDVAGVIERARLFVLPSNSEGAPNTLIEAMLLGLTVISTDCPCGGPAELIEDGKNGYLIPVGDTQKLQEKMQYLLNHLQIADEIGENAAKAAAIFKPEVVYGEWENYLYSLTKLGK
;
A
#
# COMPACT_ATOMS: atom_id res chain seq x y z
N MET A 1 6.06 24.70 5.51
CA MET A 1 5.04 24.21 6.48
C MET A 1 5.63 23.11 7.37
N HIS A 2 5.09 22.99 8.58
CA HIS A 2 5.40 21.87 9.48
C HIS A 2 4.30 20.83 9.40
N VAL A 3 4.64 19.61 8.95
CA VAL A 3 3.70 18.47 8.80
C VAL A 3 3.97 17.44 9.88
N ALA A 4 2.97 17.14 10.71
CA ALA A 4 3.03 16.00 11.62
C ALA A 4 2.37 14.79 10.97
N MET A 5 3.09 13.68 10.84
CA MET A 5 2.60 12.43 10.22
C MET A 5 2.39 11.36 11.29
N LEU A 6 1.15 10.87 11.44
CA LEU A 6 0.80 9.89 12.47
C LEU A 6 0.54 8.49 11.88
N ILE A 7 1.24 7.50 12.41
CA ILE A 7 1.04 6.08 12.10
C ILE A 7 1.37 5.20 13.32
N GLY A 8 0.97 3.93 13.33
CA GLY A 8 1.26 3.01 14.43
C GLY A 8 2.76 2.74 14.62
N ALA A 9 3.42 2.27 13.58
CA ALA A 9 4.86 2.00 13.50
C ALA A 9 5.29 2.10 12.05
N LEU A 10 6.59 2.08 11.74
CA LEU A 10 7.12 2.13 10.37
C LEU A 10 7.48 0.73 9.85
N THR A 11 6.69 -0.29 10.24
CA THR A 11 6.89 -1.65 9.74
C THR A 11 6.83 -1.69 8.21
N LYS A 12 7.48 -2.69 7.59
CA LYS A 12 7.66 -2.77 6.13
C LYS A 12 6.36 -3.06 5.36
N GLY A 13 5.34 -2.23 5.58
CA GLY A 13 4.07 -2.23 4.87
C GLY A 13 3.97 -1.18 3.77
N GLY A 14 2.94 -1.28 2.93
CA GLY A 14 2.73 -0.34 1.82
C GLY A 14 2.36 1.07 2.26
N ALA A 15 1.57 1.22 3.33
CA ALA A 15 1.16 2.52 3.85
C ALA A 15 2.33 3.25 4.53
N GLU A 16 3.14 2.52 5.28
CA GLU A 16 4.34 3.00 5.94
C GLU A 16 5.36 3.49 4.91
N ARG A 17 5.56 2.72 3.82
CA ARG A 17 6.43 3.11 2.72
C ARG A 17 5.99 4.41 2.05
N VAL A 18 4.70 4.57 1.81
CA VAL A 18 4.13 5.81 1.26
C VAL A 18 4.43 7.00 2.18
N LEU A 19 4.23 6.82 3.49
CA LEU A 19 4.45 7.90 4.46
C LEU A 19 5.92 8.29 4.57
N VAL A 20 6.83 7.32 4.58
CA VAL A 20 8.29 7.56 4.59
C VAL A 20 8.75 8.25 3.31
N ASN A 21 8.28 7.81 2.15
CA ASN A 21 8.59 8.46 0.87
C ASN A 21 8.07 9.91 0.83
N LEU A 22 6.86 10.15 1.33
CA LEU A 22 6.29 11.50 1.40
C LEU A 22 7.06 12.39 2.38
N ALA A 23 7.50 11.84 3.51
CA ALA A 23 8.33 12.55 4.48
C ALA A 23 9.67 12.97 3.87
N ALA A 24 10.31 12.08 3.09
CA ALA A 24 11.55 12.38 2.38
C ALA A 24 11.38 13.55 1.39
N ASP A 25 10.38 13.47 0.51
CA ASP A 25 10.13 14.50 -0.51
C ASP A 25 9.81 15.88 0.13
N LEU A 26 8.97 15.90 1.16
CA LEU A 26 8.63 17.13 1.85
C LEU A 26 9.86 17.74 2.54
N THR A 27 10.72 16.92 3.14
CA THR A 27 11.96 17.40 3.78
C THR A 27 12.96 17.92 2.75
N GLU A 28 13.13 17.23 1.61
CA GLU A 28 13.95 17.69 0.47
C GLU A 28 13.49 19.07 -0.06
N LYS A 29 12.18 19.36 0.01
CA LYS A 29 11.58 20.63 -0.37
C LYS A 29 11.64 21.72 0.72
N GLY A 30 12.30 21.44 1.85
CA GLY A 30 12.48 22.39 2.95
C GLY A 30 11.28 22.50 3.89
N HIS A 31 10.37 21.55 3.90
CA HIS A 31 9.32 21.47 4.91
C HIS A 31 9.83 20.79 6.19
N GLU A 32 9.32 21.19 7.34
CA GLU A 32 9.56 20.51 8.60
C GLU A 32 8.62 19.31 8.70
N VAL A 33 9.16 18.11 9.01
CA VAL A 33 8.37 16.89 9.14
C VAL A 33 8.61 16.23 10.49
N THR A 34 7.52 16.02 11.24
CA THR A 34 7.56 15.23 12.49
C THR A 34 6.81 13.93 12.28
N MET A 35 7.53 12.81 12.28
CA MET A 35 6.95 11.47 12.24
C MET A 35 6.54 11.04 13.66
N VAL A 36 5.24 10.98 13.91
CA VAL A 36 4.66 10.54 15.17
C VAL A 36 4.27 9.08 15.04
N THR A 37 4.97 8.18 15.75
CA THR A 37 4.63 6.76 15.77
C THR A 37 4.15 6.35 17.14
N GLN A 38 3.21 5.39 17.20
CA GLN A 38 2.75 4.89 18.49
C GLN A 38 3.90 4.17 19.22
N TYR A 39 4.64 3.31 18.51
CA TYR A 39 5.79 2.57 19.04
C TYR A 39 6.88 2.40 17.98
N LYS A 40 8.03 1.87 18.37
CA LYS A 40 9.14 1.50 17.49
C LYS A 40 9.28 -0.01 17.49
N LYS A 41 9.52 -0.60 16.31
CA LYS A 41 9.81 -2.04 16.12
C LYS A 41 11.22 -2.22 15.55
N GLU A 42 11.74 -3.44 15.64
CA GLU A 42 13.09 -3.75 15.17
C GLU A 42 13.21 -3.68 13.65
N ASN A 43 12.21 -4.17 12.92
CA ASN A 43 12.22 -4.22 11.45
C ASN A 43 11.33 -3.13 10.85
N GLU A 44 11.85 -1.89 10.78
CA GLU A 44 11.16 -0.72 10.26
C GLU A 44 11.87 -0.13 9.03
N TYR A 45 11.12 0.65 8.24
CA TYR A 45 11.74 1.54 7.27
C TYR A 45 12.61 2.58 7.99
N PRO A 46 13.82 2.87 7.48
CA PRO A 46 14.63 3.97 8.02
C PRO A 46 13.91 5.30 7.82
N LEU A 47 14.02 6.20 8.80
CA LEU A 47 13.55 7.56 8.62
C LEU A 47 14.50 8.32 7.69
N PRO A 48 13.96 9.16 6.80
CA PRO A 48 14.76 10.07 6.01
C PRO A 48 15.52 11.07 6.91
N ASP A 49 16.69 11.52 6.43
CA ASP A 49 17.46 12.56 7.11
C ASP A 49 16.63 13.84 7.27
N GLY A 50 16.75 14.48 8.42
CA GLY A 50 16.00 15.71 8.74
C GLY A 50 14.57 15.47 9.27
N VAL A 51 14.05 14.25 9.25
CA VAL A 51 12.74 13.93 9.82
C VAL A 51 12.86 13.63 11.31
N LYS A 52 12.18 14.44 12.14
CA LYS A 52 12.09 14.21 13.59
C LYS A 52 11.14 13.07 13.89
N ARG A 53 11.51 12.16 14.81
CA ARG A 53 10.60 11.11 15.31
C ARG A 53 10.14 11.38 16.74
N VAL A 54 8.83 11.21 16.99
CA VAL A 54 8.22 11.32 18.32
C VAL A 54 7.39 10.05 18.59
N ILE A 55 7.57 9.43 19.75
CA ILE A 55 6.80 8.25 20.19
C ILE A 55 5.58 8.69 21.01
N SER A 56 4.39 8.27 20.56
CA SER A 56 3.11 8.65 21.17
C SER A 56 2.55 7.64 22.18
N ASP A 57 3.11 6.43 22.27
CA ASP A 57 2.66 5.47 23.27
C ASP A 57 3.14 5.81 24.68
N ILE A 58 2.41 5.33 25.66
CA ILE A 58 2.80 5.36 27.07
C ILE A 58 3.92 4.35 27.34
N THR A 59 4.77 4.64 28.32
CA THR A 59 5.85 3.72 28.71
C THR A 59 5.29 2.49 29.39
N GLU A 60 6.09 1.42 29.52
CA GLU A 60 5.68 0.19 30.23
C GLU A 60 5.27 0.47 31.66
N GLU A 61 5.98 1.39 32.35
CA GLU A 61 5.68 1.83 33.70
C GLU A 61 4.35 2.58 33.85
N GLU A 62 3.91 3.23 32.77
CA GLU A 62 2.64 3.96 32.71
C GLU A 62 1.44 3.03 32.40
N ILE A 63 1.68 1.80 31.96
CA ILE A 63 0.61 0.85 31.63
C ILE A 63 -0.05 0.35 32.91
N THR A 64 -1.37 0.47 32.98
CA THR A 64 -2.20 -0.05 34.08
C THR A 64 -3.09 -1.19 33.60
N GLY A 65 -3.69 -1.94 34.54
CA GLY A 65 -4.69 -2.96 34.22
C GLY A 65 -5.99 -2.41 33.63
N SER A 66 -6.23 -1.09 33.68
CA SER A 66 -7.42 -0.44 33.15
C SER A 66 -7.24 0.05 31.73
N ARG A 67 -8.01 -0.51 30.79
CA ARG A 67 -8.02 -0.07 29.39
C ARG A 67 -8.44 1.39 29.21
N ILE A 68 -9.37 1.86 30.05
CA ILE A 68 -9.87 3.24 29.99
C ILE A 68 -8.78 4.22 30.44
N VAL A 69 -8.06 3.93 31.51
CA VAL A 69 -6.95 4.75 32.00
C VAL A 69 -5.83 4.81 30.97
N ASN A 70 -5.44 3.68 30.40
CA ASN A 70 -4.40 3.61 29.35
C ASN A 70 -4.82 4.39 28.10
N PHE A 71 -6.09 4.30 27.69
CA PHE A 71 -6.62 5.10 26.59
C PHE A 71 -6.53 6.61 26.90
N GLY A 72 -6.95 7.03 28.10
CA GLY A 72 -6.86 8.44 28.53
C GLY A 72 -5.42 8.97 28.55
N ARG A 73 -4.45 8.17 29.00
CA ARG A 73 -3.03 8.52 28.99
C ARG A 73 -2.49 8.68 27.57
N ARG A 74 -2.78 7.72 26.66
CA ARG A 74 -2.41 7.82 25.23
C ARG A 74 -3.02 9.04 24.56
N PHE A 75 -4.29 9.30 24.85
CA PHE A 75 -4.99 10.50 24.38
C PHE A 75 -4.29 11.78 24.85
N GLY A 76 -4.01 11.88 26.14
CA GLY A 76 -3.34 13.04 26.75
C GLY A 76 -1.95 13.26 26.17
N LYS A 77 -1.15 12.17 26.02
CA LYS A 77 0.19 12.23 25.45
C LYS A 77 0.19 12.70 24.00
N LEU A 78 -0.68 12.11 23.16
CA LEU A 78 -0.79 12.52 21.75
C LEU A 78 -1.24 13.99 21.63
N ARG A 79 -2.21 14.42 22.45
CA ARG A 79 -2.63 15.81 22.51
C ARG A 79 -1.52 16.76 22.97
N MET A 80 -0.66 16.33 23.92
CA MET A 80 0.51 17.11 24.34
C MET A 80 1.52 17.24 23.21
N ILE A 81 1.76 16.19 22.42
CA ILE A 81 2.61 16.22 21.23
C ILE A 81 2.13 17.33 20.28
N TRP A 82 0.84 17.39 19.95
CA TRP A 82 0.29 18.44 19.09
C TRP A 82 0.51 19.85 19.64
N LYS A 83 0.37 20.05 20.96
CA LYS A 83 0.60 21.34 21.60
C LYS A 83 2.07 21.75 21.61
N THR A 84 2.99 20.79 21.72
CA THR A 84 4.44 21.01 21.75
C THR A 84 4.99 21.23 20.34
N GLU A 85 4.66 20.35 19.41
CA GLU A 85 5.16 20.41 18.03
C GLU A 85 4.49 21.53 17.20
N ARG A 86 3.24 21.87 17.50
CA ARG A 86 2.45 22.90 16.79
C ARG A 86 2.51 22.80 15.28
N PRO A 87 2.21 21.64 14.68
CA PRO A 87 2.28 21.49 13.25
C PRO A 87 1.23 22.36 12.54
N ASP A 88 1.53 22.77 11.31
CA ASP A 88 0.56 23.45 10.44
C ASP A 88 -0.55 22.52 9.97
N VAL A 89 -0.28 21.21 9.88
CA VAL A 89 -1.25 20.18 9.50
C VAL A 89 -0.84 18.82 10.06
N ILE A 90 -1.83 18.02 10.47
CA ILE A 90 -1.66 16.62 10.86
C ILE A 90 -2.13 15.72 9.72
N LEU A 91 -1.26 14.83 9.24
CA LEU A 91 -1.58 13.76 8.31
C LEU A 91 -1.56 12.41 9.03
N SER A 92 -2.69 11.73 9.10
CA SER A 92 -2.80 10.44 9.79
C SER A 92 -3.15 9.31 8.84
N PHE A 93 -2.50 8.15 9.04
CA PHE A 93 -2.73 6.94 8.25
C PHE A 93 -3.26 5.81 9.13
N ILE A 94 -4.24 5.08 8.58
CA ILE A 94 -4.75 3.79 9.06
C ILE A 94 -5.61 3.86 10.32
N GLY A 95 -6.81 3.35 10.22
CA GLY A 95 -7.72 2.89 11.26
C GLY A 95 -7.83 3.76 12.51
N LYS A 96 -7.36 3.22 13.63
CA LYS A 96 -7.47 3.88 14.94
C LYS A 96 -6.65 5.18 15.03
N ASN A 97 -5.54 5.29 14.30
CA ASN A 97 -4.72 6.50 14.30
C ASN A 97 -5.51 7.68 13.71
N ASN A 98 -6.28 7.44 12.64
CA ASN A 98 -7.14 8.45 12.03
C ASN A 98 -8.16 9.00 13.04
N MET A 99 -8.81 8.12 13.81
CA MET A 99 -9.74 8.53 14.85
C MET A 99 -9.04 9.31 15.98
N MET A 100 -7.88 8.81 16.42
CA MET A 100 -7.09 9.46 17.47
C MET A 100 -6.59 10.84 17.02
N ALA A 101 -6.13 11.00 15.79
CA ALA A 101 -5.73 12.29 15.24
C ALA A 101 -6.86 13.32 15.34
N ILE A 102 -8.07 12.97 14.86
CA ILE A 102 -9.24 13.86 14.90
C ILE A 102 -9.61 14.23 16.35
N LEU A 103 -9.66 13.24 17.25
CA LEU A 103 -10.11 13.46 18.62
C LEU A 103 -9.11 14.29 19.43
N THR A 104 -7.81 14.03 19.28
CA THR A 104 -6.75 14.68 20.08
C THR A 104 -6.38 16.07 19.59
N SER A 105 -6.61 16.39 18.31
CA SER A 105 -6.40 17.73 17.75
C SER A 105 -7.58 18.68 17.97
N ARG A 106 -8.74 18.14 18.37
CA ARG A 106 -9.97 18.95 18.55
C ARG A 106 -9.73 20.17 19.46
N PHE A 107 -10.19 21.33 19.03
CA PHE A 107 -10.00 22.63 19.69
C PHE A 107 -8.52 23.11 19.76
N LEU A 108 -7.60 22.55 19.00
CA LEU A 108 -6.23 23.06 18.88
C LEU A 108 -6.04 23.95 17.64
N HIS A 109 -7.06 24.05 16.77
CA HIS A 109 -6.99 24.80 15.50
C HIS A 109 -5.89 24.30 14.57
N ILE A 110 -5.59 23.00 14.63
CA ILE A 110 -4.63 22.33 13.74
C ILE A 110 -5.45 21.47 12.77
N PRO A 111 -5.40 21.74 11.47
CA PRO A 111 -6.09 20.95 10.45
C PRO A 111 -5.64 19.50 10.45
N VAL A 112 -6.59 18.59 10.25
CA VAL A 112 -6.33 17.13 10.22
C VAL A 112 -6.79 16.53 8.91
N ALA A 113 -5.85 15.93 8.18
CA ALA A 113 -6.10 15.02 7.06
C ALA A 113 -6.00 13.57 7.53
N VAL A 114 -7.01 12.77 7.25
CA VAL A 114 -7.03 11.33 7.54
C VAL A 114 -6.99 10.53 6.25
N SER A 115 -6.17 9.48 6.21
CA SER A 115 -6.04 8.64 5.03
C SER A 115 -6.42 7.19 5.32
N VAL A 116 -7.33 6.66 4.52
CA VAL A 116 -7.76 5.26 4.51
C VAL A 116 -6.89 4.52 3.50
N ARG A 117 -6.21 3.46 3.93
CA ARG A 117 -5.14 2.83 3.14
C ARG A 117 -5.43 1.38 2.73
N ALA A 118 -6.56 0.87 3.14
CA ALA A 118 -7.07 -0.46 2.78
C ALA A 118 -8.57 -0.37 2.49
N GLU A 119 -9.20 -1.50 2.23
CA GLU A 119 -10.66 -1.55 2.15
C GLU A 119 -11.29 -1.03 3.45
N PRO A 120 -12.12 0.04 3.40
CA PRO A 120 -12.66 0.64 4.60
C PRO A 120 -13.46 -0.34 5.46
N ALA A 121 -14.12 -1.32 4.86
CA ALA A 121 -14.88 -2.34 5.59
C ALA A 121 -13.98 -3.28 6.40
N LEU A 122 -12.77 -3.55 5.94
CA LEU A 122 -11.75 -4.34 6.65
C LEU A 122 -11.00 -3.48 7.65
N GLU A 123 -10.65 -2.23 7.30
CA GLU A 123 -9.96 -1.29 8.19
C GLU A 123 -10.82 -0.94 9.41
N TYR A 124 -12.15 -0.79 9.23
CA TYR A 124 -13.14 -0.52 10.28
C TYR A 124 -14.07 -1.73 10.46
N TYR A 125 -13.50 -2.90 10.80
CA TYR A 125 -14.13 -4.21 10.72
C TYR A 125 -15.36 -4.43 11.60
N ASN A 126 -15.50 -3.74 12.74
CA ASN A 126 -16.66 -3.90 13.63
C ASN A 126 -17.62 -2.73 13.56
N GLY A 127 -18.89 -2.98 13.96
CA GLY A 127 -19.98 -1.99 13.87
C GLY A 127 -19.69 -0.68 14.59
N TRP A 128 -19.03 -0.73 15.74
CA TRP A 128 -18.65 0.46 16.51
C TRP A 128 -17.57 1.28 15.78
N MET A 129 -16.53 0.63 15.26
CA MET A 129 -15.50 1.32 14.49
C MET A 129 -16.05 1.93 13.21
N ARG A 130 -16.96 1.24 12.51
CA ARG A 130 -17.65 1.77 11.32
C ARG A 130 -18.47 3.01 11.69
N PHE A 131 -19.25 2.93 12.74
CA PHE A 131 -20.02 4.07 13.23
C PHE A 131 -19.10 5.25 13.56
N MET A 132 -18.05 5.03 14.34
CA MET A 132 -17.09 6.07 14.72
C MET A 132 -16.39 6.67 13.51
N ALA A 133 -15.88 5.86 12.57
CA ALA A 133 -15.24 6.35 11.36
C ALA A 133 -16.19 7.23 10.52
N ARG A 134 -17.39 6.76 10.26
CA ARG A 134 -18.38 7.49 9.45
C ARG A 134 -18.78 8.84 10.06
N HIS A 135 -18.79 8.96 11.39
CA HIS A 135 -19.15 10.19 12.08
C HIS A 135 -17.96 11.11 12.35
N LEU A 136 -16.84 10.56 12.86
CA LEU A 136 -15.65 11.35 13.17
C LEU A 136 -15.01 11.96 11.93
N PHE A 137 -14.96 11.22 10.82
CA PHE A 137 -14.37 11.73 9.58
C PHE A 137 -15.10 12.96 9.03
N ALA A 138 -16.39 13.13 9.39
CA ALA A 138 -17.09 14.36 9.11
C ALA A 138 -16.47 15.60 9.80
N SER A 139 -15.69 15.42 10.86
CA SER A 139 -15.00 16.48 11.60
C SER A 139 -13.52 16.63 11.21
N ALA A 140 -12.96 15.76 10.38
CA ALA A 140 -11.64 15.97 9.81
C ALA A 140 -11.69 17.11 8.77
N ASP A 141 -10.59 17.82 8.55
CA ASP A 141 -10.51 18.89 7.55
C ASP A 141 -10.30 18.30 6.15
N GLY A 142 -9.61 17.16 6.06
CA GLY A 142 -9.41 16.41 4.84
C GLY A 142 -9.60 14.92 5.03
N VAL A 143 -10.09 14.24 3.97
CA VAL A 143 -10.19 12.78 3.91
C VAL A 143 -9.55 12.31 2.60
N ILE A 144 -8.59 11.40 2.71
CA ILE A 144 -7.87 10.86 1.56
C ILE A 144 -8.23 9.40 1.41
N LEU A 145 -8.79 9.06 0.26
CA LEU A 145 -9.16 7.71 -0.13
C LEU A 145 -8.25 7.24 -1.27
N GLN A 146 -8.17 5.92 -1.49
CA GLN A 146 -7.32 5.36 -2.52
C GLN A 146 -8.04 5.10 -3.84
N THR A 147 -9.35 4.82 -3.77
CA THR A 147 -10.17 4.46 -4.92
C THR A 147 -11.56 5.07 -4.84
N ARG A 148 -12.24 5.15 -5.98
CA ARG A 148 -13.63 5.62 -6.04
C ARG A 148 -14.59 4.69 -5.28
N GLN A 149 -14.32 3.39 -5.28
CA GLN A 149 -15.16 2.42 -4.57
C GLN A 149 -15.20 2.68 -3.07
N CYS A 150 -14.09 3.19 -2.48
CA CYS A 150 -14.04 3.54 -1.06
C CYS A 150 -15.02 4.63 -0.64
N PHE A 151 -15.47 5.50 -1.56
CA PHE A 151 -16.41 6.59 -1.23
C PHE A 151 -17.75 6.07 -0.72
N SER A 152 -18.23 4.96 -1.28
CA SER A 152 -19.55 4.38 -0.91
C SER A 152 -19.63 3.96 0.57
N PHE A 153 -18.51 3.70 1.22
CA PHE A 153 -18.47 3.37 2.64
C PHE A 153 -18.84 4.55 3.54
N PHE A 154 -18.54 5.78 3.11
CA PHE A 154 -18.69 6.99 3.91
C PHE A 154 -19.98 7.75 3.58
N PRO A 155 -20.58 8.48 4.56
CA PRO A 155 -21.74 9.32 4.32
C PRO A 155 -21.39 10.51 3.40
N GLU A 156 -22.37 11.06 2.72
CA GLU A 156 -22.22 12.16 1.74
C GLU A 156 -21.40 13.34 2.27
N LYS A 157 -21.57 13.70 3.55
CA LYS A 157 -20.80 14.77 4.20
C LYS A 157 -19.29 14.51 4.18
N VAL A 158 -18.86 13.26 4.28
CA VAL A 158 -17.45 12.86 4.18
C VAL A 158 -17.02 12.79 2.72
N GLN A 159 -17.87 12.22 1.85
CA GLN A 159 -17.59 12.12 0.41
C GLN A 159 -17.30 13.49 -0.23
N LYS A 160 -18.05 14.54 0.14
CA LYS A 160 -17.88 15.91 -0.40
C LYS A 160 -16.49 16.52 -0.18
N LYS A 161 -15.77 16.08 0.85
CA LYS A 161 -14.40 16.56 1.15
C LYS A 161 -13.33 15.51 0.91
N ALA A 162 -13.73 14.30 0.52
CA ALA A 162 -12.79 13.24 0.22
C ALA A 162 -12.13 13.48 -1.14
N VAL A 163 -10.82 13.22 -1.19
CA VAL A 163 -10.03 13.26 -2.41
C VAL A 163 -9.34 11.91 -2.63
N ILE A 164 -9.05 11.60 -3.88
CA ILE A 164 -8.16 10.49 -4.22
C ILE A 164 -6.78 11.09 -4.48
N LEU A 165 -5.78 10.68 -3.69
CA LEU A 165 -4.39 10.97 -3.93
C LEU A 165 -3.64 9.67 -4.23
N LYS A 166 -2.91 9.68 -5.35
CA LYS A 166 -2.11 8.53 -5.78
C LYS A 166 -0.98 8.27 -4.79
N ASN A 167 -0.56 7.01 -4.71
CA ASN A 167 0.61 6.66 -3.91
C ASN A 167 1.89 7.16 -4.56
N PRO A 168 2.77 7.85 -3.81
CA PRO A 168 4.11 8.13 -4.28
C PRO A 168 4.91 6.83 -4.42
N ILE A 169 5.36 6.56 -5.63
CA ILE A 169 6.18 5.40 -5.96
C ILE A 169 7.66 5.78 -5.89
N ASN A 170 8.49 4.85 -5.44
CA ASN A 170 9.94 5.08 -5.35
C ASN A 170 10.54 5.39 -6.73
N LYS A 171 11.43 6.40 -6.78
CA LYS A 171 12.10 6.88 -8.01
C LYS A 171 12.85 5.74 -8.75
N ALA A 172 13.30 4.69 -8.04
CA ALA A 172 13.97 3.54 -8.64
C ALA A 172 13.14 2.79 -9.70
N PHE A 173 11.80 2.90 -9.68
CA PHE A 173 10.91 2.27 -10.67
C PHE A 173 10.70 3.13 -11.93
N PHE A 174 11.11 4.40 -11.93
CA PHE A 174 10.99 5.30 -13.09
C PHE A 174 12.24 5.21 -13.97
N ARG A 175 12.44 4.05 -14.55
CA ARG A 175 13.49 3.76 -15.51
C ARG A 175 12.90 3.30 -16.84
N GLN A 176 13.72 3.25 -17.89
CA GLN A 176 13.27 2.71 -19.17
C GLN A 176 12.88 1.24 -19.00
N PRO A 177 11.71 0.81 -19.46
CA PRO A 177 11.33 -0.59 -19.45
C PRO A 177 12.40 -1.46 -20.13
N TYR A 178 12.66 -2.63 -19.55
CA TYR A 178 13.61 -3.57 -20.11
C TYR A 178 13.17 -4.03 -21.51
N ARG A 179 14.08 -3.91 -22.48
CA ARG A 179 13.81 -4.24 -23.91
C ARG A 179 14.53 -5.50 -24.41
N GLY A 180 15.28 -6.17 -23.55
CA GLY A 180 15.93 -7.44 -23.88
C GLY A 180 14.99 -8.63 -23.81
N GLU A 181 15.52 -9.83 -24.04
CA GLU A 181 14.79 -11.07 -23.83
C GLU A 181 14.48 -11.22 -22.35
N ARG A 182 13.18 -11.31 -21.99
CA ARG A 182 12.74 -11.46 -20.61
C ARG A 182 13.02 -12.86 -20.10
N GLU A 183 13.38 -12.96 -18.83
CA GLU A 183 13.59 -14.24 -18.16
C GLU A 183 12.30 -15.06 -18.13
N LYS A 184 12.42 -16.37 -18.21
CA LYS A 184 11.31 -17.31 -18.07
C LYS A 184 10.85 -17.40 -16.61
N THR A 185 10.39 -16.27 -16.07
CA THR A 185 10.04 -16.13 -14.65
C THR A 185 8.70 -15.42 -14.49
N ILE A 186 7.86 -15.99 -13.65
CA ILE A 186 6.64 -15.37 -13.14
C ILE A 186 6.95 -14.87 -11.74
N VAL A 187 6.61 -13.62 -11.43
CA VAL A 187 6.93 -13.03 -10.13
C VAL A 187 5.70 -12.51 -9.41
N ALA A 188 5.73 -12.60 -8.09
CA ALA A 188 4.83 -11.90 -7.18
C ALA A 188 5.63 -11.24 -6.09
N VAL A 189 5.21 -10.05 -5.64
CA VAL A 189 5.87 -9.28 -4.57
C VAL A 189 4.83 -8.78 -3.58
N GLY A 190 5.04 -9.06 -2.30
CA GLY A 190 4.17 -8.60 -1.24
C GLY A 190 4.33 -9.39 0.04
N ARG A 191 3.63 -8.98 1.10
CA ARG A 191 3.59 -9.77 2.33
C ARG A 191 3.06 -11.17 2.05
N VAL A 192 3.60 -12.16 2.72
CA VAL A 192 3.16 -13.55 2.59
C VAL A 192 2.08 -13.80 3.64
N ASP A 193 0.89 -13.24 3.40
CA ASP A 193 -0.28 -13.30 4.28
C ASP A 193 -1.53 -13.79 3.52
N GLU A 194 -2.61 -14.02 4.24
CA GLU A 194 -3.88 -14.50 3.67
C GLU A 194 -4.47 -13.52 2.64
N ASN A 195 -4.27 -12.20 2.84
CA ASN A 195 -4.81 -11.21 1.92
C ASN A 195 -4.11 -11.22 0.56
N LYS A 196 -2.78 -11.43 0.53
CA LYS A 196 -2.00 -11.51 -0.72
C LYS A 196 -2.20 -12.81 -1.49
N ASN A 197 -2.77 -13.83 -0.83
CA ASN A 197 -3.27 -15.07 -1.44
C ASN A 197 -2.31 -15.72 -2.47
N HIS A 198 -1.03 -15.82 -2.11
CA HIS A 198 -0.03 -16.46 -2.99
C HIS A 198 -0.35 -17.95 -3.23
N GLU A 199 -1.20 -18.58 -2.41
CA GLU A 199 -1.70 -19.93 -2.65
C GLU A 199 -2.42 -20.03 -3.99
N LEU A 200 -3.28 -19.06 -4.33
CA LEU A 200 -3.97 -19.00 -5.62
C LEU A 200 -2.96 -19.09 -6.79
N LEU A 201 -1.87 -18.31 -6.70
CA LEU A 201 -0.84 -18.28 -7.72
C LEU A 201 -0.07 -19.59 -7.81
N ILE A 202 0.34 -20.18 -6.67
CA ILE A 202 1.07 -21.46 -6.65
C ILE A 202 0.21 -22.57 -7.28
N ARG A 203 -1.08 -22.65 -6.94
CA ARG A 203 -2.00 -23.66 -7.52
C ARG A 203 -2.21 -23.43 -9.02
N ALA A 204 -2.37 -22.20 -9.45
CA ALA A 204 -2.52 -21.88 -10.88
C ALA A 204 -1.23 -22.20 -11.66
N PHE A 205 -0.06 -21.94 -11.08
CA PHE A 205 1.22 -22.28 -11.68
C PHE A 205 1.42 -23.79 -11.77
N ALA A 206 0.99 -24.56 -10.77
CA ALA A 206 1.04 -26.03 -10.81
C ALA A 206 0.32 -26.61 -12.04
N GLY A 207 -0.80 -26.00 -12.45
CA GLY A 207 -1.57 -26.43 -13.61
C GLY A 207 -0.86 -26.22 -14.96
N ILE A 208 0.19 -25.38 -15.02
CA ILE A 208 0.95 -25.10 -16.26
C ILE A 208 2.41 -25.55 -16.19
N ALA A 209 2.92 -25.90 -15.01
CA ALA A 209 4.35 -26.20 -14.79
C ALA A 209 4.87 -27.31 -15.72
N GLY A 210 4.06 -28.33 -16.00
CA GLY A 210 4.43 -29.41 -16.93
C GLY A 210 4.53 -29.00 -18.39
N GLU A 211 3.73 -28.00 -18.82
CA GLU A 211 3.78 -27.44 -20.19
C GLU A 211 4.95 -26.46 -20.35
N PHE A 212 5.33 -25.76 -19.26
CA PHE A 212 6.39 -24.76 -19.25
C PHE A 212 7.54 -25.15 -18.29
N PRO A 213 8.28 -26.25 -18.56
CA PRO A 213 9.28 -26.79 -17.64
C PRO A 213 10.46 -25.84 -17.38
N ASP A 214 10.71 -24.89 -18.28
CA ASP A 214 11.79 -23.90 -18.16
C ASP A 214 11.37 -22.65 -17.37
N TYR A 215 10.07 -22.48 -17.07
CA TYR A 215 9.59 -21.35 -16.31
C TYR A 215 9.67 -21.58 -14.81
N SER A 216 9.95 -20.52 -14.08
CA SER A 216 9.95 -20.52 -12.61
C SER A 216 8.99 -19.48 -12.05
N LEU A 217 8.40 -19.82 -10.89
CA LEU A 217 7.64 -18.90 -10.06
C LEU A 217 8.51 -18.41 -8.90
N LYS A 218 8.67 -17.11 -8.76
CA LYS A 218 9.42 -16.48 -7.65
C LYS A 218 8.51 -15.56 -6.84
N ILE A 219 8.34 -15.84 -5.56
CA ILE A 219 7.52 -15.04 -4.64
C ILE A 219 8.44 -14.32 -3.66
N TYR A 220 8.46 -12.98 -3.72
CA TYR A 220 9.27 -12.12 -2.86
C TYR A 220 8.43 -11.55 -1.73
N GLY A 221 8.86 -11.75 -0.50
CA GLY A 221 8.24 -11.25 0.71
C GLY A 221 8.35 -12.19 1.89
N GLU A 222 7.95 -11.71 3.06
CA GLU A 222 7.87 -12.47 4.31
C GLU A 222 6.46 -12.37 4.88
N GLY A 223 6.10 -13.32 5.74
CA GLY A 223 4.81 -13.35 6.43
C GLY A 223 4.48 -14.71 7.04
N ASP A 224 3.38 -14.74 7.75
CA ASP A 224 2.91 -15.88 8.55
C ASP A 224 2.48 -17.10 7.72
N GLN A 225 2.22 -16.92 6.43
CA GLN A 225 1.84 -18.02 5.53
C GLN A 225 3.04 -18.70 4.85
N LYS A 226 4.28 -18.23 5.06
CA LYS A 226 5.46 -18.71 4.31
C LYS A 226 5.69 -20.21 4.43
N GLU A 227 5.69 -20.74 5.67
CA GLU A 227 5.90 -22.17 5.90
C GLU A 227 4.80 -23.00 5.26
N ARG A 228 3.55 -22.59 5.40
CA ARG A 228 2.40 -23.27 4.77
C ARG A 228 2.52 -23.30 3.26
N LEU A 229 2.96 -22.20 2.63
CA LEU A 229 3.14 -22.15 1.17
C LEU A 229 4.33 -22.97 0.71
N GLN A 230 5.40 -23.09 1.49
CA GLN A 230 6.50 -24.01 1.20
C GLN A 230 6.05 -25.49 1.24
N HIS A 231 5.22 -25.87 2.21
CA HIS A 231 4.60 -27.18 2.24
C HIS A 231 3.71 -27.43 1.01
N LEU A 232 2.91 -26.46 0.60
CA LEU A 232 2.09 -26.55 -0.60
C LEU A 232 2.93 -26.75 -1.87
N ILE A 233 4.06 -26.03 -2.00
CA ILE A 233 5.00 -26.20 -3.13
C ILE A 233 5.51 -27.66 -3.18
N HIS A 234 5.84 -28.23 -2.02
CA HIS A 234 6.27 -29.63 -1.92
C HIS A 234 5.16 -30.61 -2.27
N GLU A 235 3.94 -30.43 -1.72
CA GLU A 235 2.77 -31.27 -2.03
C GLU A 235 2.44 -31.31 -3.53
N LEU A 236 2.69 -30.18 -4.23
CA LEU A 236 2.44 -30.03 -5.65
C LEU A 236 3.66 -30.43 -6.52
N LEU A 237 4.73 -30.92 -5.93
CA LEU A 237 5.98 -31.33 -6.59
C LEU A 237 6.63 -30.21 -7.44
N LEU A 238 6.60 -28.98 -6.92
CA LEU A 238 7.07 -27.77 -7.60
C LEU A 238 8.42 -27.25 -7.09
N GLU A 239 9.16 -28.00 -6.25
CA GLU A 239 10.38 -27.52 -5.58
C GLU A 239 11.49 -27.06 -6.54
N LYS A 240 11.45 -27.53 -7.79
CA LYS A 240 12.43 -27.15 -8.83
C LYS A 240 12.00 -25.92 -9.62
N GLN A 241 10.73 -25.47 -9.48
CA GLN A 241 10.18 -24.40 -10.30
C GLN A 241 9.52 -23.27 -9.49
N ALA A 242 9.14 -23.48 -8.23
CA ALA A 242 8.50 -22.46 -7.39
C ALA A 242 9.33 -22.17 -6.13
N PHE A 243 9.59 -20.89 -5.88
CA PHE A 243 10.53 -20.45 -4.86
C PHE A 243 9.95 -19.32 -4.00
N MET A 244 10.05 -19.49 -2.66
CA MET A 244 9.81 -18.44 -1.69
C MET A 244 11.12 -17.70 -1.43
N MET A 245 11.31 -16.54 -2.08
CA MET A 245 12.59 -15.83 -2.15
C MET A 245 12.93 -15.00 -0.91
N GLY A 246 11.93 -14.77 -0.03
CA GLY A 246 12.13 -13.86 1.11
C GLY A 246 12.08 -12.38 0.74
N GLU A 247 12.41 -11.50 1.68
CA GLU A 247 12.47 -10.05 1.45
C GLU A 247 13.67 -9.65 0.57
N THR A 248 13.46 -8.60 -0.22
CA THR A 248 14.53 -7.93 -0.96
C THR A 248 14.45 -6.41 -0.79
N SER A 249 15.60 -5.75 -0.73
CA SER A 249 15.68 -4.29 -0.76
C SER A 249 15.65 -3.72 -2.19
N ASP A 250 16.01 -4.53 -3.19
CA ASP A 250 16.00 -4.15 -4.62
C ASP A 250 14.86 -4.87 -5.36
N VAL A 251 13.62 -4.49 -5.04
CA VAL A 251 12.44 -5.03 -5.74
C VAL A 251 12.53 -4.76 -7.24
N ALA A 252 12.94 -3.56 -7.65
CA ALA A 252 13.00 -3.19 -9.05
C ALA A 252 13.99 -4.08 -9.83
N GLY A 253 15.19 -4.32 -9.30
CA GLY A 253 16.20 -5.16 -9.96
C GLY A 253 15.81 -6.63 -10.10
N VAL A 254 15.10 -7.17 -9.09
CA VAL A 254 14.73 -8.60 -9.12
C VAL A 254 13.50 -8.92 -9.98
N ILE A 255 12.66 -7.91 -10.29
CA ILE A 255 11.44 -8.14 -11.10
C ILE A 255 11.55 -7.61 -12.52
N GLU A 256 12.42 -6.63 -12.82
CA GLU A 256 12.42 -5.90 -14.10
C GLU A 256 12.55 -6.79 -15.35
N ARG A 257 13.21 -7.94 -15.21
CA ARG A 257 13.42 -8.91 -16.31
C ARG A 257 12.39 -10.02 -16.35
N ALA A 258 11.51 -10.10 -15.37
CA ALA A 258 10.49 -11.15 -15.33
C ALA A 258 9.55 -11.08 -16.55
N ARG A 259 8.98 -12.21 -16.93
CA ARG A 259 8.01 -12.32 -18.03
C ARG A 259 6.64 -11.82 -17.60
N LEU A 260 6.18 -12.26 -16.43
CA LEU A 260 4.86 -11.90 -15.89
C LEU A 260 4.98 -11.46 -14.43
N PHE A 261 4.18 -10.50 -14.07
CA PHE A 261 3.90 -10.14 -12.68
C PHE A 261 2.46 -10.51 -12.33
N VAL A 262 2.25 -11.17 -11.19
CA VAL A 262 0.91 -11.57 -10.74
C VAL A 262 0.62 -11.01 -9.36
N LEU A 263 -0.54 -10.35 -9.21
CA LEU A 263 -1.08 -9.88 -7.94
C LEU A 263 -2.38 -10.64 -7.61
N PRO A 264 -2.33 -11.76 -6.86
CA PRO A 264 -3.48 -12.63 -6.62
C PRO A 264 -4.33 -12.24 -5.41
N SER A 265 -4.24 -11.00 -4.94
CA SER A 265 -4.77 -10.52 -3.67
C SER A 265 -6.30 -10.65 -3.55
N ASN A 266 -6.77 -10.84 -2.32
CA ASN A 266 -8.19 -10.86 -1.98
C ASN A 266 -8.79 -9.44 -1.87
N SER A 267 -7.98 -8.43 -1.51
CA SER A 267 -8.40 -7.03 -1.40
C SER A 267 -7.21 -6.09 -1.58
N GLU A 268 -7.37 -5.02 -2.37
CA GLU A 268 -6.35 -4.00 -2.60
C GLU A 268 -6.96 -2.60 -2.71
N GLY A 269 -6.38 -1.66 -1.95
CA GLY A 269 -6.60 -0.24 -2.16
C GLY A 269 -5.82 0.27 -3.38
N ALA A 270 -4.66 0.88 -3.17
CA ALA A 270 -3.72 1.20 -4.26
C ALA A 270 -2.52 0.25 -4.18
N PRO A 271 -2.46 -0.81 -5.01
CA PRO A 271 -1.42 -1.83 -4.94
C PRO A 271 -0.10 -1.33 -5.51
N ASN A 272 0.80 -0.82 -4.64
CA ASN A 272 2.08 -0.26 -5.06
C ASN A 272 2.89 -1.22 -5.94
N THR A 273 2.95 -2.51 -5.59
CA THR A 273 3.73 -3.51 -6.34
C THR A 273 3.18 -3.75 -7.76
N LEU A 274 1.87 -3.60 -7.96
CA LEU A 274 1.28 -3.65 -9.29
C LEU A 274 1.69 -2.41 -10.12
N ILE A 275 1.61 -1.22 -9.52
CA ILE A 275 2.05 0.03 -10.18
C ILE A 275 3.54 -0.05 -10.52
N GLU A 276 4.35 -0.55 -9.61
CA GLU A 276 5.80 -0.76 -9.79
C GLU A 276 6.10 -1.71 -10.93
N ALA A 277 5.41 -2.84 -11.02
CA ALA A 277 5.53 -3.80 -12.12
C ALA A 277 5.11 -3.18 -13.47
N MET A 278 4.00 -2.43 -13.49
CA MET A 278 3.54 -1.72 -14.68
C MET A 278 4.56 -0.67 -15.15
N LEU A 279 5.15 0.11 -14.24
CA LEU A 279 6.18 1.11 -14.57
C LEU A 279 7.42 0.47 -15.21
N LEU A 280 7.79 -0.74 -14.80
CA LEU A 280 8.90 -1.51 -15.38
C LEU A 280 8.52 -2.19 -16.71
N GLY A 281 7.29 -2.02 -17.18
CA GLY A 281 6.79 -2.60 -18.44
C GLY A 281 6.57 -4.12 -18.36
N LEU A 282 6.29 -4.67 -17.17
CA LEU A 282 5.90 -6.07 -17.05
C LEU A 282 4.46 -6.25 -17.50
N THR A 283 4.18 -7.40 -18.10
CA THR A 283 2.82 -7.86 -18.31
C THR A 283 2.25 -8.29 -16.98
N VAL A 284 1.12 -7.69 -16.60
CA VAL A 284 0.53 -7.87 -15.29
C VAL A 284 -0.79 -8.63 -15.35
N ILE A 285 -1.00 -9.53 -14.38
CA ILE A 285 -2.29 -10.16 -14.10
C ILE A 285 -2.64 -9.83 -12.65
N SER A 286 -3.85 -9.34 -12.40
CA SER A 286 -4.33 -9.09 -11.04
C SER A 286 -5.73 -9.61 -10.84
N THR A 287 -6.09 -9.91 -9.60
CA THR A 287 -7.48 -10.11 -9.22
C THR A 287 -8.25 -8.79 -9.30
N ASP A 288 -9.49 -8.84 -9.79
CA ASP A 288 -10.48 -7.76 -9.67
C ASP A 288 -11.06 -7.79 -8.26
N CYS A 289 -10.27 -7.35 -7.31
CA CYS A 289 -10.59 -7.51 -5.89
C CYS A 289 -11.24 -6.25 -5.29
N PRO A 290 -11.99 -6.42 -4.18
CA PRO A 290 -12.60 -5.32 -3.43
C PRO A 290 -11.62 -4.21 -3.08
N CYS A 291 -12.19 -3.03 -2.88
CA CYS A 291 -11.58 -1.72 -2.89
C CYS A 291 -11.24 -1.21 -4.30
N GLY A 292 -11.19 -2.08 -5.33
CA GLY A 292 -11.14 -1.71 -6.74
C GLY A 292 -9.82 -1.13 -7.24
N GLY A 293 -8.74 -1.22 -6.45
CA GLY A 293 -7.44 -0.66 -6.84
C GLY A 293 -6.89 -1.20 -8.15
N PRO A 294 -6.84 -2.51 -8.36
CA PRO A 294 -6.42 -3.07 -9.65
C PRO A 294 -7.30 -2.64 -10.82
N ALA A 295 -8.63 -2.58 -10.63
CA ALA A 295 -9.57 -2.17 -11.68
C ALA A 295 -9.46 -0.68 -12.06
N GLU A 296 -8.91 0.18 -11.19
CA GLU A 296 -8.61 1.58 -11.55
C GLU A 296 -7.29 1.73 -12.34
N LEU A 297 -6.44 0.69 -12.35
CA LEU A 297 -5.13 0.67 -13.02
C LEU A 297 -5.15 -0.10 -14.33
N ILE A 298 -5.89 -1.20 -14.38
CA ILE A 298 -5.90 -2.15 -15.49
C ILE A 298 -7.17 -1.97 -16.34
N GLU A 299 -6.96 -1.72 -17.62
CA GLU A 299 -7.95 -1.91 -18.67
C GLU A 299 -7.75 -3.32 -19.25
N ASP A 300 -8.69 -4.24 -18.91
CA ASP A 300 -8.55 -5.68 -19.21
C ASP A 300 -8.24 -5.96 -20.68
N GLY A 301 -7.18 -6.76 -20.91
CA GLY A 301 -6.70 -7.13 -22.23
C GLY A 301 -5.89 -6.04 -22.96
N LYS A 302 -5.74 -4.83 -22.39
CA LYS A 302 -4.97 -3.75 -23.05
C LYS A 302 -3.64 -3.46 -22.36
N ASN A 303 -3.65 -3.27 -21.03
CA ASN A 303 -2.46 -2.96 -20.25
C ASN A 303 -2.26 -3.92 -19.06
N GLY A 304 -2.96 -5.05 -19.08
CA GLY A 304 -2.94 -6.11 -18.08
C GLY A 304 -4.20 -6.95 -18.16
N TYR A 305 -4.30 -7.92 -17.28
CA TYR A 305 -5.51 -8.74 -17.16
C TYR A 305 -6.09 -8.69 -15.75
N LEU A 306 -7.43 -8.65 -15.67
CA LEU A 306 -8.19 -8.79 -14.44
C LEU A 306 -8.87 -10.16 -14.42
N ILE A 307 -8.80 -10.85 -13.27
CA ILE A 307 -9.45 -12.13 -13.04
C ILE A 307 -10.31 -12.06 -11.77
N PRO A 308 -11.36 -12.87 -11.63
CA PRO A 308 -12.13 -12.94 -10.39
C PRO A 308 -11.26 -13.37 -9.20
N VAL A 309 -11.55 -12.85 -8.01
CA VAL A 309 -10.89 -13.30 -6.77
C VAL A 309 -11.11 -14.77 -6.54
N GLY A 310 -10.04 -15.51 -6.25
CA GLY A 310 -10.10 -16.96 -5.96
C GLY A 310 -10.24 -17.87 -7.19
N ASP A 311 -10.29 -17.32 -8.39
CA ASP A 311 -10.44 -18.10 -9.62
C ASP A 311 -9.08 -18.62 -10.13
N THR A 312 -8.67 -19.78 -9.59
CA THR A 312 -7.42 -20.46 -9.96
C THR A 312 -7.37 -20.84 -11.43
N GLN A 313 -8.50 -21.31 -11.98
CA GLN A 313 -8.58 -21.73 -13.37
C GLN A 313 -8.39 -20.55 -14.31
N LYS A 314 -9.03 -19.42 -14.02
CA LYS A 314 -8.89 -18.20 -14.84
C LYS A 314 -7.47 -17.64 -14.80
N LEU A 315 -6.81 -17.68 -13.64
CA LEU A 315 -5.40 -17.29 -13.53
C LEU A 315 -4.51 -18.22 -14.37
N GLN A 316 -4.71 -19.53 -14.26
CA GLN A 316 -4.00 -20.53 -15.06
C GLN A 316 -4.16 -20.26 -16.56
N GLU A 317 -5.40 -20.11 -17.05
CA GLU A 317 -5.72 -19.83 -18.45
C GLU A 317 -4.99 -18.57 -18.96
N LYS A 318 -4.98 -17.49 -18.17
CA LYS A 318 -4.33 -16.23 -18.55
C LYS A 318 -2.81 -16.33 -18.56
N MET A 319 -2.20 -17.01 -17.58
CA MET A 319 -0.77 -17.28 -17.62
C MET A 319 -0.40 -18.11 -18.84
N GLN A 320 -1.08 -19.21 -19.08
CA GLN A 320 -0.85 -20.11 -20.23
C GLN A 320 -0.99 -19.34 -21.55
N TYR A 321 -2.04 -18.52 -21.71
CA TYR A 321 -2.25 -17.70 -22.88
C TYR A 321 -1.08 -16.75 -23.14
N LEU A 322 -0.63 -16.01 -22.12
CA LEU A 322 0.45 -15.05 -22.26
C LEU A 322 1.82 -15.70 -22.51
N LEU A 323 2.07 -16.88 -21.93
CA LEU A 323 3.31 -17.60 -22.17
C LEU A 323 3.37 -18.23 -23.58
N ASN A 324 2.23 -18.53 -24.17
CA ASN A 324 2.14 -19.01 -25.57
C ASN A 324 2.11 -17.85 -26.59
N HIS A 325 1.88 -16.60 -26.14
CA HIS A 325 1.76 -15.42 -27.03
C HIS A 325 2.67 -14.28 -26.56
N LEU A 326 4.00 -14.49 -26.62
CA LEU A 326 4.99 -13.57 -26.03
C LEU A 326 4.94 -12.16 -26.63
N GLN A 327 4.62 -12.01 -27.91
CA GLN A 327 4.47 -10.69 -28.56
C GLN A 327 3.30 -9.90 -27.97
N ILE A 328 2.17 -10.57 -27.71
CA ILE A 328 1.00 -9.95 -27.04
C ILE A 328 1.37 -9.57 -25.62
N ALA A 329 2.10 -10.44 -24.91
CA ALA A 329 2.57 -10.14 -23.57
C ALA A 329 3.46 -8.88 -23.56
N ASP A 330 4.41 -8.75 -24.49
CA ASP A 330 5.29 -7.59 -24.56
C ASP A 330 4.50 -6.30 -24.89
N GLU A 331 3.54 -6.34 -25.81
CA GLU A 331 2.67 -5.19 -26.13
C GLU A 331 1.85 -4.73 -24.90
N ILE A 332 1.26 -5.68 -24.16
CA ILE A 332 0.52 -5.39 -22.93
C ILE A 332 1.43 -4.77 -21.88
N GLY A 333 2.66 -5.26 -21.71
CA GLY A 333 3.64 -4.71 -20.81
C GLY A 333 4.05 -3.27 -21.19
N GLU A 334 4.24 -2.97 -22.45
CA GLU A 334 4.49 -1.59 -22.92
C GLU A 334 3.30 -0.67 -22.63
N ASN A 335 2.08 -1.15 -22.83
CA ASN A 335 0.88 -0.39 -22.53
C ASN A 335 0.70 -0.18 -21.03
N ALA A 336 1.09 -1.16 -20.21
CA ALA A 336 1.13 -1.03 -18.75
C ALA A 336 2.05 0.12 -18.33
N ALA A 337 3.28 0.19 -18.89
CA ALA A 337 4.21 1.27 -18.57
C ALA A 337 3.67 2.66 -18.98
N LYS A 338 3.01 2.76 -20.13
CA LYS A 338 2.37 4.03 -20.58
C LYS A 338 1.24 4.43 -19.62
N ALA A 339 0.38 3.49 -19.22
CA ALA A 339 -0.72 3.75 -18.28
C ALA A 339 -0.20 4.18 -16.90
N ALA A 340 0.87 3.56 -16.39
CA ALA A 340 1.46 3.88 -15.11
C ALA A 340 2.25 5.20 -15.11
N ALA A 341 2.52 5.82 -16.24
CA ALA A 341 3.25 7.09 -16.34
C ALA A 341 2.58 8.26 -15.56
N ILE A 342 1.31 8.16 -15.23
CA ILE A 342 0.58 9.13 -14.38
C ILE A 342 1.07 9.15 -12.93
N PHE A 343 1.87 8.17 -12.51
CA PHE A 343 2.46 8.08 -11.16
C PHE A 343 3.83 8.78 -11.07
N LYS A 344 4.19 9.62 -12.05
CA LYS A 344 5.45 10.38 -12.01
C LYS A 344 5.63 11.09 -10.68
N PRO A 345 6.81 10.98 -10.03
CA PRO A 345 7.06 11.52 -8.69
C PRO A 345 6.72 13.01 -8.58
N GLU A 346 7.11 13.81 -9.58
CA GLU A 346 6.92 15.27 -9.58
C GLU A 346 5.43 15.63 -9.53
N VAL A 347 4.57 14.84 -10.20
CA VAL A 347 3.12 15.05 -10.20
C VAL A 347 2.52 14.61 -8.88
N VAL A 348 2.79 13.37 -8.47
CA VAL A 348 2.17 12.78 -7.27
C VAL A 348 2.59 13.50 -5.99
N TYR A 349 3.88 13.75 -5.80
CA TYR A 349 4.35 14.50 -4.64
C TYR A 349 3.83 15.95 -4.63
N GLY A 350 3.74 16.59 -5.82
CA GLY A 350 3.13 17.91 -5.94
C GLY A 350 1.64 17.94 -5.57
N GLU A 351 0.87 16.91 -5.97
CA GLU A 351 -0.54 16.76 -5.57
C GLU A 351 -0.68 16.66 -4.03
N TRP A 352 0.16 15.85 -3.37
CA TRP A 352 0.17 15.71 -1.92
C TRP A 352 0.54 17.02 -1.21
N GLU A 353 1.61 17.66 -1.63
CA GLU A 353 2.09 18.93 -1.06
C GLU A 353 1.03 20.04 -1.18
N ASN A 354 0.46 20.21 -2.39
CA ASN A 354 -0.59 21.18 -2.65
C ASN A 354 -1.84 20.93 -1.82
N TYR A 355 -2.24 19.65 -1.69
CA TYR A 355 -3.37 19.29 -0.87
C TYR A 355 -3.15 19.61 0.62
N LEU A 356 -2.02 19.21 1.19
CA LEU A 356 -1.69 19.52 2.59
C LEU A 356 -1.60 21.04 2.80
N TYR A 357 -0.97 21.77 1.87
CA TYR A 357 -0.89 23.24 1.94
C TYR A 357 -2.27 23.90 1.88
N SER A 358 -3.19 23.38 1.08
CA SER A 358 -4.56 23.90 1.01
C SER A 358 -5.30 23.82 2.35
N LEU A 359 -5.04 22.76 3.14
CA LEU A 359 -5.63 22.58 4.46
C LEU A 359 -5.09 23.56 5.49
N THR A 360 -3.82 23.97 5.40
CA THR A 360 -3.23 24.96 6.34
C THR A 360 -3.91 26.32 6.24
N LYS A 361 -4.59 26.61 5.13
CA LYS A 361 -5.36 27.85 4.95
C LYS A 361 -6.73 27.82 5.62
N LEU A 362 -7.24 26.63 5.93
CA LEU A 362 -8.55 26.47 6.60
C LEU A 362 -8.45 26.66 8.13
N GLY A 363 -7.26 26.52 8.70
CA GLY A 363 -6.99 26.67 10.13
C GLY A 363 -6.72 28.13 10.59
N LYS A 364 -6.62 29.04 9.64
CA LYS A 364 -6.47 30.49 9.89
C LYS A 364 -7.81 31.19 9.73
#